data_77b93499be6d1629a20a60ba3506bf9f
#
_entry.id   77b93499be6d1629a20a60ba3506bf9f
#
_cell.length_a   1.000
_cell.length_b   1.000
_cell.length_c   1.000
_cell.angle_alpha   90.00
_cell.angle_beta   90.00
_cell.angle_gamma   90.00
#
_symmetry.space_group_name_H-M   'P 1'
#
loop_
_entity.id
_entity.type
_entity.pdbx_description
1 polymer ?
#
loop_
_entity_poly.entity_id
_entity_poly.type
_entity_poly.pdbx_seq_one_letter_code
_entity_poly.pdbx_strand_id
1 'polypeptide(L)'
;ENEMSNEKRIISHARNESNIDSVVGKDGKKYSISDALEKKVDWIQIDIGFLSEQEKDTILDLCKYTVVNGSHTVMGEIMGGKSKPIIGIPIYDEHTNNIKWAEEKNLGVLAIKTKHVTKAISKIKENYDDFEDNLKEFSKNFVPNGAENSAKIAAKILEEKR
;
A
#
# COMPACT_ATOMS: atom_id res chain seq x y z
N GLU A 1 5.95 8.62 24.14
CA GLU A 1 5.63 9.63 23.09
C GLU A 1 5.57 8.94 21.75
N ASN A 2 4.51 9.26 21.00
CA ASN A 2 4.10 8.48 19.84
C ASN A 2 5.04 8.83 18.65
N GLU A 3 6.01 7.97 18.32
CA GLU A 3 6.90 8.15 17.15
C GLU A 3 6.15 8.36 15.83
N MET A 4 4.89 7.95 15.76
CA MET A 4 4.01 8.18 14.61
C MET A 4 3.43 9.61 14.53
N SER A 5 3.62 10.47 15.53
CA SER A 5 2.99 11.80 15.57
C SER A 5 3.45 12.75 14.46
N ASN A 6 4.61 12.49 13.85
CA ASN A 6 5.20 13.33 12.80
C ASN A 6 5.11 12.73 11.39
N GLU A 7 4.58 11.52 11.24
CA GLU A 7 4.45 10.88 9.92
C GLU A 7 3.21 11.41 9.20
N LYS A 8 3.41 11.97 8.01
CA LYS A 8 2.31 12.29 7.11
C LYS A 8 1.70 11.00 6.57
N ARG A 9 0.39 10.83 6.71
CA ARG A 9 -0.32 9.62 6.29
C ARG A 9 -1.60 9.94 5.54
N ILE A 10 -1.91 9.11 4.59
CA ILE A 10 -3.20 9.10 3.88
C ILE A 10 -3.90 7.79 4.24
N ILE A 11 -5.13 7.87 4.70
CA ILE A 11 -5.97 6.73 5.07
C ILE A 11 -7.12 6.66 4.07
N SER A 12 -7.15 5.62 3.26
CA SER A 12 -8.28 5.33 2.39
C SER A 12 -9.28 4.43 3.11
N HIS A 13 -10.53 4.87 3.17
CA HIS A 13 -11.64 4.14 3.75
C HIS A 13 -12.41 3.43 2.65
N ALA A 14 -12.63 2.12 2.79
CA ALA A 14 -13.33 1.29 1.80
C ALA A 14 -14.84 1.55 1.70
N ARG A 15 -15.38 2.55 2.41
CA ARG A 15 -16.80 2.86 2.45
C ARG A 15 -17.06 4.22 1.83
N ASN A 16 -18.09 4.27 0.99
CA ASN A 16 -18.59 5.52 0.43
C ASN A 16 -19.54 6.19 1.43
N GLU A 17 -19.01 6.61 2.58
CA GLU A 17 -19.76 7.37 3.57
C GLU A 17 -19.56 8.86 3.28
N SER A 18 -20.63 9.59 3.09
CA SER A 18 -20.63 11.05 3.01
C SER A 18 -19.98 11.63 4.28
N ASN A 19 -18.97 12.48 4.15
CA ASN A 19 -18.22 13.19 5.20
C ASN A 19 -16.98 12.48 5.79
N ILE A 20 -16.41 11.48 5.12
CA ILE A 20 -15.11 10.91 5.53
C ILE A 20 -13.97 11.88 5.16
N ASP A 21 -14.06 12.51 4.00
CA ASP A 21 -13.00 13.35 3.45
C ASP A 21 -12.66 14.51 4.38
N SER A 22 -11.45 14.44 4.93
CA SER A 22 -10.99 15.43 5.90
C SER A 22 -9.48 15.45 6.03
N VAL A 23 -8.98 16.56 6.54
CA VAL A 23 -7.56 16.80 6.81
C VAL A 23 -7.37 17.09 8.29
N VAL A 24 -6.45 16.39 8.93
CA VAL A 24 -6.02 16.69 10.30
C VAL A 24 -4.72 17.49 10.24
N GLY A 25 -4.74 18.69 10.80
CA GLY A 25 -3.58 19.55 10.92
C GLY A 25 -2.64 19.14 12.05
N LYS A 26 -1.41 19.62 12.04
CA LYS A 26 -0.48 19.46 13.16
C LYS A 26 -0.98 20.08 14.47
N ASP A 27 -1.90 21.04 14.37
CA ASP A 27 -2.60 21.62 15.50
C ASP A 27 -3.65 20.70 16.14
N GLY A 28 -3.82 19.48 15.59
CA GLY A 28 -4.78 18.48 16.03
C GLY A 28 -6.22 18.77 15.59
N LYS A 29 -6.48 19.84 14.83
CA LYS A 29 -7.82 20.17 14.35
C LYS A 29 -8.15 19.43 13.06
N LYS A 30 -9.44 19.18 12.88
CA LYS A 30 -9.99 18.57 11.65
C LYS A 30 -10.55 19.67 10.75
N TYR A 31 -10.21 19.60 9.47
CA TYR A 31 -10.59 20.55 8.44
C TYR A 31 -11.29 19.80 7.29
N SER A 32 -12.16 20.49 6.55
CA SER A 32 -12.55 20.03 5.21
C SER A 32 -11.34 20.10 4.27
N ILE A 33 -11.36 19.36 3.17
CA ILE A 33 -10.26 19.43 2.18
C ILE A 33 -10.14 20.84 1.63
N SER A 34 -11.27 21.50 1.31
CA SER A 34 -11.30 22.89 0.81
C SER A 34 -10.69 23.89 1.79
N ASP A 35 -11.09 23.82 3.08
CA ASP A 35 -10.52 24.68 4.12
C ASP A 35 -9.01 24.45 4.32
N ALA A 36 -8.59 23.20 4.26
CA ALA A 36 -7.18 22.86 4.43
C ALA A 36 -6.31 23.41 3.28
N LEU A 37 -6.83 23.38 2.06
CA LEU A 37 -6.16 23.95 0.89
C LEU A 37 -6.11 25.49 0.96
N GLU A 38 -7.24 26.15 1.26
CA GLU A 38 -7.33 27.60 1.36
C GLU A 38 -6.39 28.16 2.44
N LYS A 39 -6.40 27.53 3.63
CA LYS A 39 -5.59 27.93 4.78
C LYS A 39 -4.16 27.42 4.74
N LYS A 40 -3.78 26.62 3.71
CA LYS A 40 -2.46 25.96 3.58
C LYS A 40 -2.06 25.22 4.87
N VAL A 41 -2.98 24.42 5.40
CA VAL A 41 -2.80 23.69 6.67
C VAL A 41 -1.59 22.75 6.57
N ASP A 42 -0.67 22.85 7.54
CA ASP A 42 0.38 21.82 7.70
C ASP A 42 -0.25 20.58 8.31
N TRP A 43 -0.50 19.59 7.47
CA TRP A 43 -1.27 18.41 7.79
C TRP A 43 -0.39 17.22 8.22
N ILE A 44 -0.97 16.33 9.01
CA ILE A 44 -0.38 15.05 9.42
C ILE A 44 -1.20 13.85 8.94
N GLN A 45 -2.49 14.02 8.67
CA GLN A 45 -3.36 12.95 8.20
C GLN A 45 -4.39 13.48 7.21
N ILE A 46 -4.62 12.71 6.16
CA ILE A 46 -5.72 12.90 5.23
C ILE A 46 -6.56 11.62 5.27
N ASP A 47 -7.84 11.76 5.58
CA ASP A 47 -8.84 10.71 5.46
C ASP A 47 -9.58 10.89 4.14
N ILE A 48 -9.64 9.86 3.33
CA ILE A 48 -10.28 9.87 2.01
C ILE A 48 -11.24 8.69 1.93
N GLY A 49 -12.42 8.89 1.36
CA GLY A 49 -13.39 7.85 1.08
C GLY A 49 -12.93 6.92 -0.05
N PHE A 50 -13.89 6.43 -0.82
CA PHE A 50 -13.59 5.53 -1.93
C PHE A 50 -12.80 6.27 -3.03
N LEU A 51 -11.70 5.69 -3.46
CA LEU A 51 -10.84 6.21 -4.52
C LEU A 51 -11.14 5.50 -5.85
N SER A 52 -11.19 6.25 -6.93
CA SER A 52 -11.08 5.70 -8.28
C SER A 52 -9.69 5.08 -8.49
N GLU A 53 -9.55 4.20 -9.48
CA GLU A 53 -8.25 3.60 -9.83
C GLU A 53 -7.17 4.66 -10.08
N GLN A 54 -7.51 5.73 -10.80
CA GLN A 54 -6.57 6.80 -11.14
C GLN A 54 -6.12 7.61 -9.90
N GLU A 55 -7.04 7.88 -8.97
CA GLU A 55 -6.72 8.56 -7.70
C GLU A 55 -5.85 7.68 -6.81
N LYS A 56 -6.18 6.39 -6.72
CA LYS A 56 -5.39 5.40 -6.00
C LYS A 56 -3.96 5.34 -6.54
N ASP A 57 -3.81 5.25 -7.85
CA ASP A 57 -2.52 5.23 -8.53
C ASP A 57 -1.68 6.47 -8.21
N THR A 58 -2.30 7.64 -8.26
CA THR A 58 -1.63 8.91 -7.95
C THR A 58 -1.15 8.95 -6.50
N ILE A 59 -1.98 8.49 -5.57
CA ILE A 59 -1.62 8.45 -4.15
C ILE A 59 -0.49 7.44 -3.90
N LEU A 60 -0.54 6.27 -4.52
CA LEU A 60 0.51 5.27 -4.39
C LEU A 60 1.85 5.77 -4.91
N ASP A 61 1.86 6.55 -5.99
CA ASP A 61 3.10 7.16 -6.52
C ASP A 61 3.73 8.15 -5.53
N LEU A 62 2.92 8.86 -4.75
CA LEU A 62 3.39 9.80 -3.73
C LEU A 62 3.87 9.12 -2.43
N CYS A 63 3.42 7.89 -2.16
CA CYS A 63 3.77 7.16 -0.95
C CYS A 63 5.17 6.52 -1.04
N LYS A 64 5.92 6.54 0.05
CA LYS A 64 7.17 5.79 0.16
C LYS A 64 6.93 4.31 0.48
N TYR A 65 5.92 4.01 1.27
CA TYR A 65 5.49 2.67 1.66
C TYR A 65 3.99 2.67 1.93
N THR A 66 3.38 1.50 1.98
CA THR A 66 1.95 1.35 2.25
C THR A 66 1.70 0.38 3.40
N VAL A 67 0.58 0.59 4.10
CA VAL A 67 0.09 -0.34 5.13
C VAL A 67 -1.14 -1.06 4.57
N VAL A 68 -1.08 -2.39 4.50
CA VAL A 68 -2.09 -3.23 3.86
C VAL A 68 -2.44 -4.45 4.69
N ASN A 69 -3.57 -5.09 4.39
CA ASN A 69 -3.98 -6.31 5.08
C ASN A 69 -3.30 -7.60 4.59
N GLY A 70 -2.55 -7.56 3.49
CA GLY A 70 -1.87 -8.73 2.93
C GLY A 70 -2.69 -9.52 1.91
N SER A 71 -3.76 -8.96 1.37
CA SER A 71 -4.48 -9.55 0.24
C SER A 71 -3.56 -9.64 -0.98
N HIS A 72 -3.54 -10.79 -1.64
CA HIS A 72 -2.64 -11.08 -2.76
C HIS A 72 -2.73 -10.06 -3.90
N THR A 73 -3.94 -9.66 -4.26
CA THR A 73 -4.20 -8.67 -5.33
C THR A 73 -3.57 -7.31 -4.98
N VAL A 74 -3.83 -6.80 -3.78
CA VAL A 74 -3.31 -5.51 -3.31
C VAL A 74 -1.78 -5.54 -3.21
N MET A 75 -1.21 -6.63 -2.69
CA MET A 75 0.24 -6.78 -2.61
C MET A 75 0.89 -6.81 -4.00
N GLY A 76 0.31 -7.56 -4.94
CA GLY A 76 0.80 -7.61 -6.32
C GLY A 76 0.79 -6.25 -7.01
N GLU A 77 -0.29 -5.50 -6.84
CA GLU A 77 -0.42 -4.15 -7.39
C GLU A 77 0.65 -3.19 -6.81
N ILE A 78 0.85 -3.20 -5.50
CA ILE A 78 1.76 -2.26 -4.83
C ILE A 78 3.21 -2.66 -5.06
N MET A 79 3.58 -3.90 -4.81
CA MET A 79 4.98 -4.36 -4.94
C MET A 79 5.40 -4.53 -6.39
N GLY A 80 4.56 -5.13 -7.22
CA GLY A 80 4.85 -5.39 -8.64
C GLY A 80 4.59 -4.18 -9.53
N GLY A 81 3.43 -3.51 -9.34
CA GLY A 81 3.01 -2.39 -10.18
C GLY A 81 3.65 -1.05 -9.78
N LYS A 82 3.84 -0.79 -8.50
CA LYS A 82 4.34 0.49 -7.97
C LYS A 82 5.73 0.41 -7.33
N SER A 83 6.28 -0.78 -7.17
CA SER A 83 7.59 -1.01 -6.52
C SER A 83 7.71 -0.34 -5.16
N LYS A 84 6.66 -0.45 -4.33
CA LYS A 84 6.63 0.15 -2.99
C LYS A 84 6.69 -0.94 -1.93
N PRO A 85 7.49 -0.76 -0.87
CA PRO A 85 7.50 -1.68 0.26
C PRO A 85 6.17 -1.64 1.02
N ILE A 86 5.77 -2.79 1.52
CA ILE A 86 4.52 -2.92 2.28
C ILE A 86 4.80 -3.18 3.77
N ILE A 87 3.88 -2.69 4.61
CA ILE A 87 3.73 -3.11 6.00
C ILE A 87 2.41 -3.88 6.05
N GLY A 88 2.50 -5.18 6.29
CA GLY A 88 1.32 -6.03 6.30
C GLY A 88 0.76 -6.22 7.70
N ILE A 89 -0.54 -5.90 7.89
CA ILE A 89 -1.31 -6.23 9.11
C ILE A 89 -2.33 -7.29 8.72
N PRO A 90 -2.04 -8.59 8.95
CA PRO A 90 -2.92 -9.66 8.47
C PRO A 90 -4.25 -9.69 9.24
N ILE A 91 -5.33 -10.03 8.52
CA ILE A 91 -6.66 -10.28 9.09
C ILE A 91 -6.95 -11.78 9.15
N TYR A 92 -6.39 -12.55 8.20
CA TYR A 92 -6.57 -13.99 8.04
C TYR A 92 -5.21 -14.69 7.91
N ASP A 93 -5.19 -16.01 8.05
CA ASP A 93 -3.98 -16.83 7.93
C ASP A 93 -3.34 -16.74 6.54
N GLU A 94 -4.15 -16.69 5.48
CA GLU A 94 -3.66 -16.46 4.11
C GLU A 94 -2.87 -15.14 4.02
N HIS A 95 -3.41 -14.05 4.56
CA HIS A 95 -2.73 -12.76 4.58
C HIS A 95 -1.40 -12.83 5.33
N THR A 96 -1.35 -13.57 6.44
CA THR A 96 -0.12 -13.78 7.20
C THR A 96 0.94 -14.48 6.35
N ASN A 97 0.56 -15.50 5.59
CA ASN A 97 1.48 -16.25 4.73
C ASN A 97 1.99 -15.38 3.58
N ASN A 98 1.10 -14.60 2.95
CA ASN A 98 1.48 -13.68 1.87
C ASN A 98 2.48 -12.63 2.35
N ILE A 99 2.25 -12.04 3.54
CA ILE A 99 3.15 -11.02 4.08
C ILE A 99 4.48 -11.62 4.53
N LYS A 100 4.48 -12.80 5.13
CA LYS A 100 5.72 -13.52 5.47
C LYS A 100 6.56 -13.78 4.23
N TRP A 101 5.93 -14.23 3.14
CA TRP A 101 6.62 -14.41 1.87
C TRP A 101 7.26 -13.10 1.38
N ALA A 102 6.55 -11.97 1.46
CA ALA A 102 7.10 -10.68 1.09
C ALA A 102 8.26 -10.25 2.02
N GLU A 103 8.17 -10.54 3.33
CA GLU A 103 9.23 -10.25 4.30
C GLU A 103 10.47 -11.11 4.04
N GLU A 104 10.34 -12.39 3.73
CA GLU A 104 11.44 -13.29 3.36
C GLU A 104 12.18 -12.83 2.10
N LYS A 105 11.48 -12.16 1.20
CA LYS A 105 12.04 -11.58 -0.04
C LYS A 105 12.54 -10.13 0.16
N ASN A 106 12.46 -9.60 1.36
CA ASN A 106 12.77 -8.22 1.68
C ASN A 106 11.99 -7.21 0.80
N LEU A 107 10.69 -7.48 0.58
CA LEU A 107 9.76 -6.63 -0.17
C LEU A 107 8.79 -5.89 0.77
N GLY A 108 8.77 -6.25 2.04
CA GLY A 108 7.90 -5.68 3.05
C GLY A 108 8.20 -6.17 4.46
N VAL A 109 7.37 -5.79 5.41
CA VAL A 109 7.52 -6.12 6.83
C VAL A 109 6.19 -6.60 7.41
N LEU A 110 6.22 -7.68 8.16
CA LEU A 110 5.06 -8.19 8.89
C LEU A 110 4.85 -7.43 10.21
N ALA A 111 3.69 -6.81 10.36
CA ALA A 111 3.21 -6.23 11.59
C ALA A 111 1.98 -7.00 12.09
N ILE A 112 2.18 -8.03 12.92
CA ILE A 112 1.10 -8.93 13.40
C ILE A 112 -0.04 -8.14 14.08
N LYS A 113 0.28 -6.99 14.67
CA LYS A 113 -0.69 -6.12 15.37
C LYS A 113 -0.36 -4.66 15.04
N THR A 114 -1.38 -3.81 15.11
CA THR A 114 -1.25 -2.36 14.86
C THR A 114 -0.11 -1.71 15.67
N LYS A 115 0.11 -2.15 16.90
CA LYS A 115 1.21 -1.66 17.74
C LYS A 115 2.63 -1.96 17.19
N HIS A 116 2.75 -2.88 16.24
CA HIS A 116 4.03 -3.20 15.60
C HIS A 116 4.32 -2.35 14.36
N VAL A 117 3.35 -1.56 13.91
CA VAL A 117 3.48 -0.72 12.70
C VAL A 117 4.61 0.28 12.83
N THR A 118 4.74 0.96 13.98
CA THR A 118 5.84 1.91 14.21
C THR A 118 7.21 1.27 14.02
N LYS A 119 7.42 0.07 14.60
CA LYS A 119 8.66 -0.67 14.43
C LYS A 119 8.91 -1.08 12.97
N ALA A 120 7.84 -1.47 12.26
CA ALA A 120 7.93 -1.81 10.85
C ALA A 120 8.29 -0.59 9.98
N ILE A 121 7.73 0.59 10.30
CA ILE A 121 8.10 1.86 9.65
C ILE A 121 9.57 2.16 9.86
N SER A 122 10.09 2.07 11.09
CA SER A 122 11.50 2.30 11.38
C SER A 122 12.40 1.34 10.59
N LYS A 123 12.05 0.04 10.54
CA LYS A 123 12.79 -0.96 9.77
C LYS A 123 12.85 -0.62 8.27
N ILE A 124 11.72 -0.19 7.68
CA ILE A 124 11.69 0.22 6.26
C ILE A 124 12.54 1.47 6.04
N LYS A 125 12.45 2.47 6.92
CA LYS A 125 13.22 3.72 6.79
C LYS A 125 14.72 3.51 6.89
N GLU A 126 15.16 2.68 7.83
CA GLU A 126 16.57 2.37 8.07
C GLU A 126 17.20 1.58 6.91
N ASN A 127 16.40 0.81 6.17
CA ASN A 127 16.86 -0.07 5.09
C ASN A 127 16.12 0.22 3.76
N TYR A 128 15.72 1.47 3.52
CA TYR A 128 14.86 1.82 2.41
C TYR A 128 15.45 1.45 1.05
N ASP A 129 16.73 1.70 0.87
CA ASP A 129 17.43 1.43 -0.39
C ASP A 129 17.46 -0.08 -0.72
N ASP A 130 17.65 -0.94 0.30
CA ASP A 130 17.61 -2.39 0.12
C ASP A 130 16.20 -2.87 -0.28
N PHE A 131 15.14 -2.31 0.32
CA PHE A 131 13.78 -2.60 -0.06
C PHE A 131 13.50 -2.13 -1.49
N GLU A 132 13.93 -0.92 -1.86
CA GLU A 132 13.72 -0.35 -3.18
C GLU A 132 14.40 -1.19 -4.27
N ASP A 133 15.64 -1.62 -4.06
CA ASP A 133 16.38 -2.44 -5.01
C ASP A 133 15.76 -3.83 -5.20
N ASN A 134 15.34 -4.49 -4.12
CA ASN A 134 14.65 -5.76 -4.21
C ASN A 134 13.28 -5.63 -4.92
N LEU A 135 12.56 -4.54 -4.69
CA LEU A 135 11.29 -4.27 -5.36
C LEU A 135 11.46 -3.96 -6.85
N LYS A 136 12.50 -3.23 -7.23
CA LYS A 136 12.85 -3.01 -8.63
C LYS A 136 13.17 -4.33 -9.35
N GLU A 137 13.89 -5.24 -8.68
CA GLU A 137 14.18 -6.56 -9.25
C GLU A 137 12.92 -7.42 -9.34
N PHE A 138 12.10 -7.41 -8.30
CA PHE A 138 10.82 -8.12 -8.29
C PHE A 138 9.89 -7.61 -9.41
N SER A 139 9.77 -6.29 -9.59
CA SER A 139 8.90 -5.70 -10.59
C SER A 139 9.31 -6.00 -12.04
N LYS A 140 10.60 -6.22 -12.33
CA LYS A 140 11.04 -6.66 -13.66
C LYS A 140 10.46 -8.01 -14.05
N ASN A 141 10.24 -8.88 -13.07
CA ASN A 141 9.68 -10.21 -13.26
C ASN A 141 8.16 -10.24 -13.05
N PHE A 142 7.57 -9.12 -12.65
CA PHE A 142 6.13 -9.01 -12.49
C PHE A 142 5.47 -8.91 -13.87
N VAL A 143 4.64 -9.90 -14.18
CA VAL A 143 3.96 -9.97 -15.48
C VAL A 143 2.64 -9.20 -15.38
N PRO A 144 2.52 -8.01 -15.98
CA PRO A 144 1.24 -7.33 -16.08
C PRO A 144 0.28 -8.18 -16.96
N ASN A 145 -1.01 -8.00 -16.76
CA ASN A 145 -2.04 -8.71 -17.53
C ASN A 145 -2.06 -10.24 -17.32
N GLY A 146 -1.96 -10.70 -16.08
CA GLY A 146 -1.97 -12.12 -15.74
C GLY A 146 -3.17 -12.89 -16.30
N ALA A 147 -4.35 -12.28 -16.37
CA ALA A 147 -5.55 -12.87 -16.96
C ALA A 147 -5.38 -13.15 -18.47
N GLU A 148 -4.85 -12.18 -19.24
CA GLU A 148 -4.58 -12.34 -20.68
C GLU A 148 -3.53 -13.44 -20.94
N ASN A 149 -2.45 -13.43 -20.15
CA ASN A 149 -1.42 -14.45 -20.27
C ASN A 149 -1.94 -15.85 -19.91
N SER A 150 -2.76 -15.97 -18.88
CA SER A 150 -3.42 -17.22 -18.52
C SER A 150 -4.35 -17.72 -19.63
N ALA A 151 -5.11 -16.82 -20.25
CA ALA A 151 -5.96 -17.15 -21.39
C ALA A 151 -5.13 -17.66 -22.59
N LYS A 152 -4.02 -17.01 -22.93
CA LYS A 152 -3.09 -17.44 -23.99
C LYS A 152 -2.51 -18.83 -23.72
N ILE A 153 -2.08 -19.11 -22.48
CA ILE A 153 -1.58 -20.40 -22.08
C ILE A 153 -2.66 -21.48 -22.19
N ALA A 154 -3.86 -21.20 -21.71
CA ALA A 154 -5.00 -22.13 -21.82
C ALA A 154 -5.36 -22.44 -23.27
N ALA A 155 -5.40 -21.43 -24.15
CA ALA A 155 -5.64 -21.60 -25.57
C ALA A 155 -4.59 -22.53 -26.23
N LYS A 156 -3.30 -22.28 -25.94
CA LYS A 156 -2.20 -23.11 -26.45
C LYS A 156 -2.33 -24.58 -26.02
N ILE A 157 -2.64 -24.85 -24.74
CA ILE A 157 -2.83 -26.21 -24.25
C ILE A 157 -3.99 -26.91 -24.94
N LEU A 158 -5.07 -26.20 -25.25
CA LEU A 158 -6.23 -26.75 -25.97
C LEU A 158 -5.91 -27.04 -27.43
N GLU A 159 -5.06 -26.26 -28.09
CA GLU A 159 -4.61 -26.50 -29.46
C GLU A 159 -3.70 -27.71 -29.57
N GLU A 160 -2.79 -27.91 -28.61
CA GLU A 160 -1.85 -29.05 -28.56
C GLU A 160 -2.55 -30.40 -28.26
N LYS A 161 -3.78 -30.38 -27.76
CA LYS A 161 -4.58 -31.58 -27.46
C LYS A 161 -5.59 -31.97 -28.57
N ARG A 162 -5.65 -31.23 -29.65
CA ARG A 162 -6.43 -31.57 -30.83
C ARG A 162 -5.61 -32.28 -31.88
#